data_3cdc8323f3760fc585a9a904bd186bb8
#
_entry.id   3cdc8323f3760fc585a9a904bd186bb8
#
_cell.length_a   1.000
_cell.length_b   1.000
_cell.length_c   1.000
_cell.angle_alpha   90.00
_cell.angle_beta   90.00
_cell.angle_gamma   90.00
#
_symmetry.space_group_name_H-M   'P 1'
#
loop_
_entity.id
_entity.type
_entity.pdbx_description
1 polymer ?
#
loop_
_entity_poly.entity_id
_entity_poly.type
_entity_poly.pdbx_seq_one_letter_code
_entity_poly.pdbx_strand_id
1 'polypeptide(L)'
;QKIILWSASLVPSIYFYLFNFDNINIIFFTSLIFWLFFAVFHLYSKFHLTNNFNVILGTILIVPLWVSVVSLFLDNKLFLLFIFISIFIADIGAYLFGKKYGKNKLMPNVSPGKTVEGVLGAFFLNTIFACSLSFYVSVELLIIVAGTTLITFLSVFGDLYESLLKRQ
;
A
#
# COMPACT_ATOMS: atom_id res chain seq x y z
N GLN A 1 24.77 4.91 5.18
CA GLN A 1 23.65 5.65 4.56
C GLN A 1 22.29 5.04 4.90
N LYS A 2 22.07 3.71 4.75
CA LYS A 2 20.79 3.06 5.08
C LYS A 2 20.39 3.21 6.56
N ILE A 3 21.32 3.08 7.49
CA ILE A 3 21.07 3.23 8.94
C ILE A 3 20.65 4.66 9.27
N ILE A 4 21.26 5.66 8.65
CA ILE A 4 20.92 7.08 8.85
C ILE A 4 19.50 7.37 8.33
N LEU A 5 19.08 6.74 7.23
CA LEU A 5 17.71 6.84 6.70
C LEU A 5 16.67 6.25 7.66
N TRP A 6 16.96 5.10 8.27
CA TRP A 6 16.08 4.46 9.26
C TRP A 6 15.96 5.30 10.54
N SER A 7 17.06 5.86 11.03
CA SER A 7 17.03 6.75 12.19
C SER A 7 16.33 8.07 11.90
N ALA A 8 16.52 8.64 10.70
CA ALA A 8 15.86 9.87 10.28
C ALA A 8 14.34 9.73 10.10
N SER A 9 13.83 8.53 9.79
CA SER A 9 12.40 8.28 9.69
C SER A 9 11.74 7.96 11.05
N LEU A 10 12.45 7.31 11.96
CA LEU A 10 11.94 6.95 13.28
C LEU A 10 11.79 8.16 14.20
N VAL A 11 12.76 9.08 14.19
CA VAL A 11 12.75 10.27 15.07
C VAL A 11 11.52 11.17 14.84
N PRO A 12 11.17 11.59 13.60
CA PRO A 12 9.96 12.35 13.36
C PRO A 12 8.69 11.59 13.75
N SER A 13 8.64 10.27 13.52
CA SER A 13 7.47 9.46 13.85
C SER A 13 7.24 9.39 15.37
N ILE A 14 8.32 9.20 16.14
CA ILE A 14 8.29 9.22 17.61
C ILE A 14 7.93 10.62 18.13
N TYR A 15 8.51 11.67 17.56
CA TYR A 15 8.22 13.04 17.92
C TYR A 15 6.75 13.41 17.69
N PHE A 16 6.21 13.04 16.51
CA PHE A 16 4.80 13.26 16.20
C PHE A 16 3.87 12.48 17.14
N TYR A 17 4.23 11.24 17.47
CA TYR A 17 3.47 10.40 18.40
C TYR A 17 3.45 11.01 19.81
N LEU A 18 4.56 11.58 20.27
CA LEU A 18 4.67 12.10 21.65
C LEU A 18 4.07 13.49 21.83
N PHE A 19 3.96 14.31 20.79
CA PHE A 19 3.74 15.75 20.96
C PHE A 19 2.50 16.35 20.28
N ASN A 20 1.86 15.75 19.26
CA ASN A 20 0.70 16.38 18.61
C ASN A 20 -0.15 15.43 17.76
N PHE A 21 -1.25 14.94 18.29
CA PHE A 21 -2.25 14.20 17.53
C PHE A 21 -3.15 15.10 16.64
N ASP A 22 -3.26 16.39 16.92
CA ASP A 22 -4.21 17.29 16.23
C ASP A 22 -3.91 17.52 14.74
N ASN A 23 -2.66 17.31 14.31
CA ASN A 23 -2.21 17.54 12.94
C ASN A 23 -1.97 16.26 12.11
N ILE A 24 -2.28 15.07 12.64
CA ILE A 24 -2.09 13.79 11.93
C ILE A 24 -2.83 13.77 10.60
N ASN A 25 -4.02 14.35 10.54
CA ASN A 25 -4.82 14.41 9.32
C ASN A 25 -4.10 15.13 8.17
N ILE A 26 -3.30 16.15 8.47
CA ILE A 26 -2.53 16.88 7.44
C ILE A 26 -1.48 15.98 6.83
N ILE A 27 -0.80 15.15 7.62
CA ILE A 27 0.21 14.18 7.13
C ILE A 27 -0.45 13.16 6.22
N PHE A 28 -1.62 12.64 6.59
CA PHE A 28 -2.34 11.67 5.77
C PHE A 28 -2.84 12.28 4.47
N PHE A 29 -3.40 13.48 4.49
CA PHE A 29 -3.86 14.16 3.28
C PHE A 29 -2.70 14.52 2.35
N THR A 30 -1.59 15.03 2.87
CA THR A 30 -0.41 15.35 2.05
C THR A 30 0.21 14.09 1.45
N SER A 31 0.30 13.00 2.21
CA SER A 31 0.77 11.70 1.73
C SER A 31 -0.16 11.11 0.67
N LEU A 32 -1.48 11.19 0.85
CA LEU A 32 -2.47 10.72 -0.11
C LEU A 32 -2.38 11.50 -1.43
N ILE A 33 -2.31 12.83 -1.38
CA ILE A 33 -2.15 13.68 -2.55
C ILE A 33 -0.84 13.34 -3.27
N PHE A 34 0.25 13.20 -2.52
CA PHE A 34 1.53 12.79 -3.07
C PHE A 34 1.42 11.45 -3.82
N TRP A 35 0.80 10.43 -3.20
CA TRP A 35 0.63 9.13 -3.83
C TRP A 35 -0.22 9.18 -5.09
N LEU A 36 -1.35 9.88 -5.06
CA LEU A 36 -2.28 9.93 -6.20
C LEU A 36 -1.67 10.67 -7.41
N PHE A 37 -0.96 11.75 -7.17
CA PHE A 37 -0.44 12.57 -8.28
C PHE A 37 1.00 12.19 -8.66
N PHE A 38 1.91 12.20 -7.70
CA PHE A 38 3.33 12.01 -7.99
C PHE A 38 3.65 10.57 -8.41
N ALA A 39 3.15 9.57 -7.68
CA ALA A 39 3.45 8.17 -7.98
C ALA A 39 2.86 7.75 -9.32
N VAL A 40 1.63 8.20 -9.65
CA VAL A 40 1.03 7.94 -10.97
C VAL A 40 1.84 8.64 -12.07
N PHE A 41 2.15 9.92 -11.90
CA PHE A 41 2.95 10.67 -12.86
C PHE A 41 4.32 10.03 -13.11
N HIS A 42 5.00 9.61 -12.04
CA HIS A 42 6.31 8.95 -12.13
C HIS A 42 6.26 7.58 -12.83
N LEU A 43 5.19 6.79 -12.60
CA LEU A 43 4.98 5.53 -13.33
C LEU A 43 4.86 5.73 -14.84
N TYR A 44 4.22 6.82 -15.27
CA TYR A 44 4.05 7.14 -16.70
C TYR A 44 5.28 7.76 -17.32
N SER A 45 5.88 8.74 -16.66
CA SER A 45 6.99 9.54 -17.21
C SER A 45 8.34 8.83 -17.18
N LYS A 46 8.52 7.86 -16.25
CA LYS A 46 9.75 7.05 -16.08
C LYS A 46 11.05 7.88 -15.99
N PHE A 47 10.98 9.13 -15.51
CA PHE A 47 12.19 9.91 -15.37
C PHE A 47 13.06 9.38 -14.23
N HIS A 48 14.38 9.43 -14.42
CA HIS A 48 15.32 8.99 -13.38
C HIS A 48 15.43 10.03 -12.28
N LEU A 49 15.26 9.55 -11.04
CA LEU A 49 15.37 10.38 -9.84
C LEU A 49 16.84 10.47 -9.41
N THR A 50 17.24 11.63 -8.93
CA THR A 50 18.57 11.78 -8.32
C THR A 50 18.61 11.09 -6.96
N ASN A 51 19.81 10.65 -6.52
CA ASN A 51 19.99 9.97 -5.23
C ASN A 51 19.41 10.75 -4.04
N ASN A 52 19.57 12.06 -4.02
CA ASN A 52 19.05 12.91 -2.95
C ASN A 52 17.51 12.93 -2.94
N PHE A 53 16.89 12.93 -4.11
CA PHE A 53 15.46 12.90 -4.24
C PHE A 53 14.87 11.54 -3.80
N ASN A 54 15.55 10.44 -4.09
CA ASN A 54 15.16 9.10 -3.62
C ASN A 54 15.13 9.01 -2.09
N VAL A 55 16.05 9.68 -1.40
CA VAL A 55 16.06 9.74 0.08
C VAL A 55 14.84 10.48 0.61
N ILE A 56 14.54 11.67 0.06
CA ILE A 56 13.37 12.46 0.43
C ILE A 56 12.08 11.66 0.18
N LEU A 57 11.99 11.03 -0.97
CA LEU A 57 10.85 10.21 -1.36
C LEU A 57 10.64 9.03 -0.41
N GLY A 58 11.73 8.34 -0.03
CA GLY A 58 11.69 7.28 0.97
C GLY A 58 11.16 7.75 2.33
N THR A 59 11.56 8.92 2.80
CA THR A 59 11.04 9.48 4.07
C THR A 59 9.56 9.85 3.98
N ILE A 60 9.11 10.47 2.88
CA ILE A 60 7.69 10.80 2.64
C ILE A 60 6.82 9.53 2.60
N LEU A 61 7.34 8.39 2.17
CA LEU A 61 6.61 7.13 2.15
C LEU A 61 6.58 6.42 3.50
N ILE A 62 7.71 6.36 4.20
CA ILE A 62 7.87 5.56 5.42
C ILE A 62 7.22 6.25 6.63
N VAL A 63 7.36 7.57 6.77
CA VAL A 63 6.84 8.29 7.95
C VAL A 63 5.32 8.18 8.07
N PRO A 64 4.51 8.49 7.04
CA PRO A 64 3.05 8.33 7.13
C PRO A 64 2.62 6.89 7.36
N LEU A 65 3.34 5.91 6.78
CA LEU A 65 3.06 4.49 7.01
C LEU A 65 3.19 4.13 8.48
N TRP A 66 4.30 4.50 9.12
CA TRP A 66 4.53 4.24 10.55
C TRP A 66 3.49 4.92 11.43
N VAL A 67 3.20 6.19 11.17
CA VAL A 67 2.18 6.94 11.92
C VAL A 67 0.81 6.27 11.77
N SER A 68 0.44 5.85 10.56
CA SER A 68 -0.82 5.14 10.29
C SER A 68 -0.93 3.82 11.05
N VAL A 69 0.13 3.00 11.02
CA VAL A 69 0.15 1.70 11.70
C VAL A 69 0.02 1.88 13.22
N VAL A 70 0.77 2.84 13.80
CA VAL A 70 0.72 3.10 15.24
C VAL A 70 -0.64 3.65 15.65
N SER A 71 -1.19 4.62 14.91
CA SER A 71 -2.53 5.18 15.21
C SER A 71 -3.60 4.10 15.15
N LEU A 72 -3.64 3.31 14.08
CA LEU A 72 -4.61 2.21 13.95
C LEU A 72 -4.42 1.12 15.02
N PHE A 73 -3.20 0.83 15.42
CA PHE A 73 -2.93 -0.13 16.48
C PHE A 73 -3.50 0.34 17.83
N LEU A 74 -3.46 1.65 18.10
CA LEU A 74 -4.01 2.21 19.33
C LEU A 74 -5.53 2.36 19.28
N ASP A 75 -6.07 2.79 18.14
CA ASP A 75 -7.49 3.07 17.98
C ASP A 75 -8.30 1.78 17.77
N ASN A 76 -7.88 0.95 16.82
CA ASN A 76 -8.62 -0.27 16.46
C ASN A 76 -7.71 -1.36 15.89
N LYS A 77 -7.21 -2.21 16.78
CA LYS A 77 -6.32 -3.35 16.43
C LYS A 77 -6.96 -4.34 15.45
N LEU A 78 -8.27 -4.56 15.55
CA LEU A 78 -8.99 -5.48 14.65
C LEU A 78 -9.06 -4.93 13.24
N PHE A 79 -9.25 -3.62 13.10
CA PHE A 79 -9.24 -2.98 11.80
C PHE A 79 -7.84 -3.00 11.15
N LEU A 80 -6.79 -2.79 11.93
CA LEU A 80 -5.42 -2.95 11.46
C LEU A 80 -5.15 -4.39 11.00
N LEU A 81 -5.58 -5.38 11.77
CA LEU A 81 -5.45 -6.80 11.41
C LEU A 81 -6.21 -7.12 10.12
N PHE A 82 -7.42 -6.58 9.94
CA PHE A 82 -8.20 -6.69 8.71
C PHE A 82 -7.43 -6.17 7.49
N ILE A 83 -6.79 -5.00 7.60
CA ILE A 83 -5.98 -4.44 6.51
C ILE A 83 -4.82 -5.38 6.17
N PHE A 84 -4.05 -5.86 7.15
CA PHE A 84 -2.93 -6.77 6.88
C PHE A 84 -3.37 -8.08 6.24
N ILE A 85 -4.43 -8.70 6.75
CA ILE A 85 -4.97 -9.95 6.18
C ILE A 85 -5.41 -9.72 4.73
N SER A 86 -6.10 -8.59 4.44
CA SER A 86 -6.52 -8.25 3.09
C SER A 86 -5.34 -8.09 2.13
N ILE A 87 -4.24 -7.45 2.57
CA ILE A 87 -3.02 -7.31 1.76
C ILE A 87 -2.41 -8.69 1.47
N PHE A 88 -2.26 -9.55 2.49
CA PHE A 88 -1.71 -10.90 2.30
C PHE A 88 -2.57 -11.75 1.36
N ILE A 89 -3.90 -11.66 1.47
CA ILE A 89 -4.82 -12.39 0.57
C ILE A 89 -4.68 -11.86 -0.87
N ALA A 90 -4.54 -10.53 -1.05
CA ALA A 90 -4.31 -9.94 -2.36
C ALA A 90 -3.02 -10.49 -2.99
N ASP A 91 -1.93 -10.52 -2.26
CA ASP A 91 -0.64 -11.00 -2.74
C ASP A 91 -0.67 -12.50 -3.08
N ILE A 92 -1.28 -13.32 -2.23
CA ILE A 92 -1.48 -14.75 -2.49
C ILE A 92 -2.34 -14.95 -3.74
N GLY A 93 -3.44 -14.21 -3.86
CA GLY A 93 -4.34 -14.28 -5.01
C GLY A 93 -3.63 -13.88 -6.30
N ALA A 94 -2.91 -12.75 -6.27
CA ALA A 94 -2.13 -12.28 -7.40
C ALA A 94 -1.09 -13.30 -7.85
N TYR A 95 -0.39 -13.92 -6.90
CA TYR A 95 0.62 -14.94 -7.19
C TYR A 95 0.02 -16.22 -7.78
N LEU A 96 -1.00 -16.80 -7.12
CA LEU A 96 -1.58 -18.08 -7.52
C LEU A 96 -2.25 -17.99 -8.90
N PHE A 97 -3.07 -16.96 -9.11
CA PHE A 97 -3.78 -16.78 -10.38
C PHE A 97 -2.82 -16.31 -11.48
N GLY A 98 -1.88 -15.43 -11.16
CA GLY A 98 -0.86 -14.98 -12.10
C GLY A 98 0.05 -16.10 -12.59
N LYS A 99 0.44 -17.03 -11.69
CA LYS A 99 1.25 -18.20 -12.04
C LYS A 99 0.48 -19.22 -12.88
N LYS A 100 -0.79 -19.48 -12.53
CA LYS A 100 -1.57 -20.55 -13.18
C LYS A 100 -2.25 -20.09 -14.47
N TYR A 101 -2.73 -18.87 -14.52
CA TYR A 101 -3.57 -18.36 -15.61
C TYR A 101 -2.98 -17.14 -16.32
N GLY A 102 -1.86 -16.58 -15.84
CA GLY A 102 -1.28 -15.34 -16.34
C GLY A 102 -0.83 -15.41 -17.79
N LYS A 103 -1.54 -14.72 -18.67
CA LYS A 103 -1.22 -14.55 -20.08
C LYS A 103 -0.86 -13.12 -20.43
N ASN A 104 -1.64 -12.17 -19.90
CA ASN A 104 -1.52 -10.77 -20.22
C ASN A 104 -0.66 -10.05 -19.15
N LYS A 105 0.46 -9.47 -19.56
CA LYS A 105 1.33 -8.72 -18.64
C LYS A 105 0.71 -7.38 -18.30
N LEU A 106 0.72 -7.01 -17.02
CA LEU A 106 0.15 -5.75 -16.54
C LEU A 106 1.02 -4.54 -16.96
N MET A 107 2.30 -4.59 -16.61
CA MET A 107 3.30 -3.56 -16.99
C MET A 107 4.65 -4.22 -17.29
N PRO A 108 4.87 -4.72 -18.52
CA PRO A 108 6.05 -5.51 -18.88
C PRO A 108 7.38 -4.80 -18.59
N ASN A 109 7.41 -3.48 -18.81
CA ASN A 109 8.60 -2.65 -18.65
C ASN A 109 8.96 -2.36 -17.18
N VAL A 110 7.99 -2.43 -16.27
CA VAL A 110 8.17 -2.13 -14.84
C VAL A 110 8.24 -3.42 -14.02
N SER A 111 7.29 -4.32 -14.23
CA SER A 111 7.20 -5.60 -13.52
C SER A 111 6.78 -6.73 -14.47
N PRO A 112 7.73 -7.46 -15.11
CA PRO A 112 7.42 -8.50 -16.08
C PRO A 112 6.73 -9.73 -15.47
N GLY A 113 6.79 -9.90 -14.16
CA GLY A 113 6.14 -11.00 -13.42
C GLY A 113 4.65 -10.80 -13.20
N LYS A 114 4.17 -9.53 -13.21
CA LYS A 114 2.76 -9.24 -12.91
C LYS A 114 1.85 -9.38 -14.13
N THR A 115 0.67 -9.96 -13.89
CA THR A 115 -0.32 -10.25 -14.92
C THR A 115 -1.69 -9.69 -14.54
N VAL A 116 -2.51 -9.38 -15.54
CA VAL A 116 -3.89 -8.91 -15.35
C VAL A 116 -4.72 -9.98 -14.64
N GLU A 117 -4.53 -11.25 -15.02
CA GLU A 117 -5.21 -12.39 -14.40
C GLU A 117 -4.83 -12.56 -12.93
N GLY A 118 -3.59 -12.24 -12.58
CA GLY A 118 -3.16 -12.18 -11.17
C GLY A 118 -3.91 -11.11 -10.38
N VAL A 119 -4.04 -9.91 -10.94
CA VAL A 119 -4.82 -8.83 -10.31
C VAL A 119 -6.27 -9.23 -10.11
N LEU A 120 -6.91 -9.83 -11.12
CA LEU A 120 -8.28 -10.36 -11.00
C LEU A 120 -8.38 -11.44 -9.91
N GLY A 121 -7.36 -12.30 -9.79
CA GLY A 121 -7.27 -13.31 -8.73
C GLY A 121 -7.18 -12.69 -7.33
N ALA A 122 -6.45 -11.59 -7.17
CA ALA A 122 -6.38 -10.84 -5.92
C ALA A 122 -7.75 -10.28 -5.52
N PHE A 123 -8.46 -9.64 -6.45
CA PHE A 123 -9.83 -9.14 -6.20
C PHE A 123 -10.79 -10.29 -5.86
N PHE A 124 -10.70 -11.39 -6.58
CA PHE A 124 -11.56 -12.55 -6.35
C PHE A 124 -11.39 -13.13 -4.93
N LEU A 125 -10.15 -13.37 -4.50
CA LEU A 125 -9.91 -13.91 -3.16
C LEU A 125 -10.28 -12.92 -2.05
N ASN A 126 -10.02 -11.63 -2.24
CA ASN A 126 -10.43 -10.60 -1.28
C ASN A 126 -11.96 -10.45 -1.19
N THR A 127 -12.68 -10.64 -2.28
CA THR A 127 -14.14 -10.67 -2.25
C THR A 127 -14.66 -11.85 -1.44
N ILE A 128 -14.07 -13.05 -1.62
CA ILE A 128 -14.41 -14.23 -0.79
C ILE A 128 -14.13 -13.96 0.69
N PHE A 129 -12.99 -13.35 0.99
CA PHE A 129 -12.66 -12.96 2.37
C PHE A 129 -13.67 -11.96 2.94
N ALA A 130 -14.04 -10.93 2.18
CA ALA A 130 -15.05 -9.95 2.58
C ALA A 130 -16.41 -10.61 2.88
N CYS A 131 -16.86 -11.51 2.01
CA CYS A 131 -18.09 -12.29 2.21
C CYS A 131 -18.01 -13.17 3.46
N SER A 132 -16.88 -13.83 3.67
CA SER A 132 -16.67 -14.67 4.86
C SER A 132 -16.68 -13.85 6.15
N LEU A 133 -16.06 -12.68 6.14
CA LEU A 133 -15.97 -11.80 7.29
C LEU A 133 -17.33 -11.18 7.66
N SER A 134 -18.19 -10.91 6.68
CA SER A 134 -19.52 -10.32 6.94
C SER A 134 -20.43 -11.16 7.82
N PHE A 135 -20.16 -12.47 7.94
CA PHE A 135 -20.90 -13.34 8.87
C PHE A 135 -20.51 -13.14 10.34
N TYR A 136 -19.35 -12.56 10.60
CA TYR A 136 -18.78 -12.38 11.95
C TYR A 136 -18.80 -10.95 12.45
N VAL A 137 -18.95 -9.99 11.55
CA VAL A 137 -18.85 -8.56 11.87
C VAL A 137 -20.17 -7.87 11.53
N SER A 138 -20.69 -7.04 12.45
CA SER A 138 -21.93 -6.27 12.28
C SER A 138 -21.74 -5.05 11.37
N VAL A 139 -21.06 -5.22 10.23
CA VAL A 139 -20.82 -4.19 9.23
C VAL A 139 -21.47 -4.64 7.92
N GLU A 140 -22.08 -3.70 7.19
CA GLU A 140 -22.70 -4.02 5.91
C GLU A 140 -21.68 -4.64 4.93
N LEU A 141 -22.09 -5.72 4.27
CA LEU A 141 -21.27 -6.42 3.28
C LEU A 141 -20.67 -5.48 2.23
N LEU A 142 -21.47 -4.52 1.76
CA LEU A 142 -21.03 -3.57 0.75
C LEU A 142 -19.82 -2.75 1.22
N ILE A 143 -19.79 -2.32 2.48
CA ILE A 143 -18.70 -1.56 3.07
C ILE A 143 -17.43 -2.41 3.15
N ILE A 144 -17.57 -3.68 3.59
CA ILE A 144 -16.43 -4.60 3.69
C ILE A 144 -15.84 -4.88 2.29
N VAL A 145 -16.70 -5.15 1.30
CA VAL A 145 -16.27 -5.40 -0.09
C VAL A 145 -15.61 -4.15 -0.69
N ALA A 146 -16.18 -2.97 -0.48
CA ALA A 146 -15.57 -1.72 -0.95
C ALA A 146 -14.19 -1.49 -0.31
N GLY A 147 -14.06 -1.73 1.00
CA GLY A 147 -12.80 -1.62 1.73
C GLY A 147 -11.73 -2.60 1.21
N THR A 148 -12.06 -3.88 1.07
CA THR A 148 -11.12 -4.89 0.55
C THR A 148 -10.74 -4.61 -0.91
N THR A 149 -11.68 -4.12 -1.72
CA THR A 149 -11.43 -3.72 -3.11
C THR A 149 -10.43 -2.56 -3.18
N LEU A 150 -10.62 -1.54 -2.35
CA LEU A 150 -9.71 -0.40 -2.26
C LEU A 150 -8.30 -0.84 -1.79
N ILE A 151 -8.22 -1.68 -0.74
CA ILE A 151 -6.96 -2.21 -0.25
C ILE A 151 -6.24 -3.00 -1.35
N THR A 152 -6.96 -3.88 -2.07
CA THR A 152 -6.39 -4.66 -3.18
C THR A 152 -5.84 -3.76 -4.28
N PHE A 153 -6.59 -2.74 -4.67
CA PHE A 153 -6.15 -1.78 -5.68
C PHE A 153 -4.86 -1.06 -5.26
N LEU A 154 -4.83 -0.54 -4.03
CA LEU A 154 -3.68 0.16 -3.48
C LEU A 154 -2.45 -0.76 -3.31
N SER A 155 -2.66 -2.03 -2.90
CA SER A 155 -1.59 -3.03 -2.80
C SER A 155 -0.95 -3.29 -4.17
N VAL A 156 -1.75 -3.55 -5.20
CA VAL A 156 -1.25 -3.79 -6.56
C VAL A 156 -0.50 -2.56 -7.10
N PHE A 157 -1.04 -1.37 -6.87
CA PHE A 157 -0.42 -0.12 -7.31
C PHE A 157 0.91 0.15 -6.59
N GLY A 158 0.93 -0.01 -5.26
CA GLY A 158 2.13 0.16 -4.44
C GLY A 158 3.27 -0.76 -4.84
N ASP A 159 2.95 -2.03 -5.15
CA ASP A 159 3.90 -3.04 -5.57
C ASP A 159 4.47 -2.76 -7.00
N LEU A 160 3.65 -2.19 -7.90
CA LEU A 160 4.14 -1.69 -9.18
C LEU A 160 5.11 -0.52 -9.00
N TYR A 161 4.77 0.40 -8.11
CA TYR A 161 5.60 1.56 -7.84
C TYR A 161 6.93 1.18 -7.17
N GLU A 162 6.91 0.26 -6.21
CA GLU A 162 8.12 -0.31 -5.62
C GLU A 162 9.00 -0.99 -6.68
N SER A 163 8.39 -1.72 -7.61
CA SER A 163 9.10 -2.37 -8.72
C SER A 163 9.77 -1.36 -9.65
N LEU A 164 9.15 -0.18 -9.86
CA LEU A 164 9.74 0.92 -10.61
C LEU A 164 10.97 1.49 -9.88
N LEU A 165 10.85 1.79 -8.58
CA LEU A 165 11.93 2.35 -7.78
C LEU A 165 13.15 1.41 -7.68
N LYS A 166 12.92 0.10 -7.66
CA LYS A 166 14.02 -0.89 -7.64
C LYS A 166 14.84 -0.93 -8.93
N ARG A 167 14.31 -0.41 -10.04
CA ARG A 167 14.96 -0.41 -11.35
C ARG A 167 15.67 0.90 -11.69
N GLN A 168 15.57 1.89 -10.86
CA GLN A 168 16.27 3.17 -10.96
C GLN A 168 17.55 3.17 -10.12
#